data_cd380a03c3153405b6d8b102eb6a487c
#
_entry.id   cd380a03c3153405b6d8b102eb6a487c
#
_cell.length_a   1.000
_cell.length_b   1.000
_cell.length_c   1.000
_cell.angle_alpha   90.00
_cell.angle_beta   90.00
_cell.angle_gamma   90.00
#
_symmetry.space_group_name_H-M   'P 1'
#
loop_
_entity.id
_entity.type
_entity.pdbx_description
1 polymer ?
#
loop_
_entity_poly.entity_id
_entity_poly.type
_entity_poly.pdbx_seq_one_letter_code
_entity_poly.pdbx_strand_id
1 'polypeptide(L)'
;MPERSDAKEKKFLTRPLWLANIGKWDAQGIGNTTFAGLNEREVFEMNAPIAERIISDFNERSFSQAPDNSPLIIGVTGSVAVGKSTISNLLKELFVNSTAKLQTQVISTDNFLFTNERLQQNHILHRKGFPESFDTNAIIEFLTELKEGKSSFSLPVYSHETYDIEESYSQFDAPKVLILEGVNILQESADKSNNTRLEISEFLDFSIFIDADENDIAQWYEDRFLDYCYKAESDRSSFFLQFKDLTHQERKELAEHIWNSVNRPNLLEHINPSREFADLILNKSFDHSILSLEIPPFWTSP
;
A
#
# COMPACT_ATOMS: atom_id res chain seq x y z
N MET A 1 25.12 -0.92 2.83
CA MET A 1 23.98 -0.14 2.29
C MET A 1 23.90 1.12 3.10
N PRO A 2 23.56 2.30 2.56
CA PRO A 2 23.33 3.47 3.40
C PRO A 2 22.15 3.16 4.34
N GLU A 3 22.26 3.54 5.60
CA GLU A 3 21.21 3.43 6.59
C GLU A 3 19.96 4.19 6.04
N ARG A 4 18.86 3.47 5.85
CA ARG A 4 17.59 4.05 5.33
C ARG A 4 16.82 4.83 6.41
N SER A 5 17.41 5.05 7.58
CA SER A 5 16.80 5.77 8.71
C SER A 5 16.74 7.28 8.53
N ASP A 6 17.41 7.84 7.52
CA ASP A 6 17.39 9.26 7.28
C ASP A 6 16.27 9.67 6.34
N ALA A 7 15.59 10.77 6.67
CA ALA A 7 14.59 11.39 5.80
C ALA A 7 15.16 11.59 4.40
N LYS A 8 14.47 11.06 3.37
CA LYS A 8 14.95 11.14 2.00
C LYS A 8 14.68 12.53 1.44
N GLU A 9 15.72 13.16 0.89
CA GLU A 9 15.54 14.38 0.12
C GLU A 9 14.62 14.11 -1.07
N LYS A 10 13.64 15.01 -1.29
CA LYS A 10 12.64 14.87 -2.36
C LYS A 10 12.43 16.22 -3.04
N LYS A 11 12.05 16.17 -4.31
CA LYS A 11 11.63 17.33 -5.07
C LYS A 11 10.12 17.36 -5.21
N PHE A 12 9.51 18.44 -4.77
CA PHE A 12 8.08 18.68 -4.93
C PHE A 12 7.76 19.12 -6.37
N LEU A 13 6.80 18.45 -6.99
CA LEU A 13 6.26 18.78 -8.32
C LEU A 13 4.73 18.83 -8.26
N THR A 14 4.16 19.97 -8.64
CA THR A 14 2.73 20.04 -8.93
C THR A 14 2.42 19.20 -10.18
N ARG A 15 1.16 18.77 -10.35
CA ARG A 15 0.74 18.03 -11.55
C ARG A 15 1.15 18.71 -12.86
N PRO A 16 0.95 20.02 -13.08
CA PRO A 16 1.40 20.68 -14.30
C PRO A 16 2.92 20.62 -14.52
N LEU A 17 3.72 20.74 -13.43
CA LEU A 17 5.17 20.62 -13.53
C LEU A 17 5.61 19.19 -13.83
N TRP A 18 4.94 18.20 -13.24
CA TRP A 18 5.17 16.79 -13.57
C TRP A 18 4.92 16.54 -15.05
N LEU A 19 3.74 16.92 -15.57
CA LEU A 19 3.38 16.74 -16.97
C LEU A 19 4.33 17.46 -17.95
N ALA A 20 4.88 18.59 -17.55
CA ALA A 20 5.87 19.30 -18.35
C ALA A 20 7.25 18.59 -18.38
N ASN A 21 7.59 17.84 -17.33
CA ASN A 21 8.88 17.15 -17.19
C ASN A 21 8.90 15.75 -17.80
N ILE A 22 7.79 15.01 -17.79
CA ILE A 22 7.74 13.65 -18.37
C ILE A 22 7.79 13.63 -19.90
N GLY A 23 7.70 14.80 -20.54
CA GLY A 23 7.68 14.92 -22.00
C GLY A 23 6.39 14.34 -22.62
N LYS A 24 6.44 14.07 -23.93
CA LYS A 24 5.37 13.31 -24.59
C LYS A 24 5.58 11.84 -24.30
N TRP A 25 5.02 11.38 -23.19
CA TRP A 25 5.00 9.94 -22.90
C TRP A 25 4.18 9.24 -23.99
N ASP A 26 4.79 8.24 -24.61
CA ASP A 26 4.14 7.46 -25.66
C ASP A 26 3.43 6.27 -25.02
N ALA A 27 2.10 6.35 -24.91
CA ALA A 27 1.23 5.29 -24.38
C ALA A 27 1.30 3.95 -25.17
N GLN A 28 2.16 3.84 -26.20
CA GLN A 28 2.26 2.64 -27.02
C GLN A 28 2.66 1.38 -26.23
N GLY A 29 3.25 1.54 -25.04
CA GLY A 29 3.67 0.42 -24.18
C GLY A 29 2.54 -0.29 -23.43
N ILE A 30 1.37 0.35 -23.22
CA ILE A 30 0.31 -0.19 -22.35
C ILE A 30 -0.81 -0.90 -23.13
N GLY A 31 -0.82 -0.83 -24.47
CA GLY A 31 -1.84 -1.47 -25.29
C GLY A 31 -3.26 -0.91 -25.04
N ASN A 32 -4.29 -1.64 -25.49
CA ASN A 32 -5.71 -1.32 -25.28
C ASN A 32 -6.24 -1.78 -23.91
N THR A 33 -5.47 -1.64 -22.84
CA THR A 33 -5.90 -2.05 -21.51
C THR A 33 -6.94 -1.06 -20.99
N THR A 34 -8.17 -1.54 -20.76
CA THR A 34 -9.22 -0.75 -20.09
C THR A 34 -9.07 -0.94 -18.58
N PHE A 35 -8.82 0.15 -17.88
CA PHE A 35 -8.73 0.16 -16.43
C PHE A 35 -10.12 0.39 -15.83
N ALA A 36 -10.87 -0.71 -15.62
CA ALA A 36 -12.26 -0.67 -15.18
C ALA A 36 -12.43 0.16 -13.90
N GLY A 37 -13.27 1.20 -13.97
CA GLY A 37 -13.60 2.05 -12.83
C GLY A 37 -12.58 3.14 -12.48
N LEU A 38 -11.48 3.27 -13.24
CA LEU A 38 -10.49 4.31 -13.04
C LEU A 38 -10.60 5.39 -14.12
N ASN A 39 -10.20 6.63 -13.76
CA ASN A 39 -10.11 7.72 -14.71
C ASN A 39 -8.91 7.47 -15.65
N GLU A 40 -9.17 7.15 -16.92
CA GLU A 40 -8.12 6.86 -17.91
C GLU A 40 -7.09 7.99 -18.00
N ARG A 41 -7.53 9.25 -17.93
CA ARG A 41 -6.62 10.39 -17.94
C ARG A 41 -5.64 10.36 -16.75
N GLU A 42 -6.13 9.98 -15.56
CA GLU A 42 -5.30 9.83 -14.37
C GLU A 42 -4.26 8.71 -14.54
N VAL A 43 -4.69 7.60 -15.13
CA VAL A 43 -3.79 6.47 -15.42
C VAL A 43 -2.68 6.91 -16.37
N PHE A 44 -3.01 7.54 -17.50
CA PHE A 44 -2.02 7.88 -18.53
C PHE A 44 -1.15 9.08 -18.18
N GLU A 45 -1.68 10.08 -17.49
CA GLU A 45 -0.92 11.28 -17.15
C GLU A 45 -0.05 11.11 -15.88
N MET A 46 -0.45 10.26 -14.96
CA MET A 46 0.21 10.14 -13.66
C MET A 46 0.78 8.73 -13.42
N ASN A 47 -0.05 7.71 -13.41
CA ASN A 47 0.33 6.39 -12.90
C ASN A 47 1.25 5.62 -13.86
N ALA A 48 0.99 5.68 -15.15
CA ALA A 48 1.78 4.96 -16.13
C ALA A 48 3.21 5.51 -16.28
N PRO A 49 3.44 6.83 -16.35
CA PRO A 49 4.80 7.38 -16.31
C PRO A 49 5.56 7.04 -15.01
N ILE A 50 4.86 7.00 -13.87
CA ILE A 50 5.46 6.56 -12.59
C ILE A 50 5.89 5.08 -12.70
N ALA A 51 5.02 4.21 -13.20
CA ALA A 51 5.32 2.79 -13.35
C ALA A 51 6.52 2.55 -14.27
N GLU A 52 6.58 3.24 -15.42
CA GLU A 52 7.72 3.16 -16.33
C GLU A 52 9.02 3.63 -15.69
N ARG A 53 8.96 4.72 -14.93
CA ARG A 53 10.15 5.23 -14.25
C ARG A 53 10.68 4.24 -13.23
N ILE A 54 9.80 3.62 -12.45
CA ILE A 54 10.18 2.56 -11.49
C ILE A 54 10.86 1.39 -12.21
N ILE A 55 10.31 0.93 -13.35
CA ILE A 55 10.88 -0.16 -14.13
C ILE A 55 12.27 0.23 -14.71
N SER A 56 12.38 1.46 -15.24
CA SER A 56 13.63 1.95 -15.80
C SER A 56 14.73 1.99 -14.75
N ASP A 57 14.44 2.57 -13.59
CA ASP A 57 15.40 2.65 -12.49
C ASP A 57 15.82 1.26 -11.97
N PHE A 58 14.87 0.33 -11.91
CA PHE A 58 15.17 -1.04 -11.51
C PHE A 58 16.09 -1.72 -12.53
N ASN A 59 15.82 -1.60 -13.81
CA ASN A 59 16.66 -2.18 -14.87
C ASN A 59 18.07 -1.59 -14.82
N GLU A 60 18.22 -0.27 -14.68
CA GLU A 60 19.52 0.40 -14.59
C GLU A 60 20.35 -0.10 -13.39
N ARG A 61 19.71 -0.32 -12.23
CA ARG A 61 20.35 -0.82 -11.01
C ARG A 61 20.69 -2.31 -11.12
N SER A 62 19.83 -3.11 -11.75
CA SER A 62 20.04 -4.56 -11.91
C SER A 62 21.23 -4.88 -12.83
N PHE A 63 21.55 -4.01 -13.79
CA PHE A 63 22.76 -4.15 -14.61
C PHE A 63 24.05 -3.97 -13.81
N SER A 64 23.98 -3.38 -12.60
CA SER A 64 25.19 -3.02 -11.84
C SER A 64 25.45 -3.85 -10.59
N GLN A 65 24.49 -4.48 -9.91
CA GLN A 65 24.73 -5.04 -8.56
C GLN A 65 23.85 -6.20 -8.06
N ALA A 66 22.78 -6.60 -8.74
CA ALA A 66 21.89 -7.65 -8.21
C ALA A 66 22.20 -9.05 -8.79
N PRO A 67 22.05 -10.13 -8.01
CA PRO A 67 21.96 -11.48 -8.56
C PRO A 67 20.81 -11.54 -9.58
N ASP A 68 21.04 -12.22 -10.69
CA ASP A 68 20.21 -12.24 -11.93
C ASP A 68 18.71 -12.61 -11.73
N ASN A 69 18.23 -12.89 -10.52
CA ASN A 69 16.88 -13.37 -10.23
C ASN A 69 16.20 -12.77 -8.98
N SER A 70 16.76 -11.74 -8.35
CA SER A 70 16.11 -11.14 -7.17
C SER A 70 14.86 -10.35 -7.58
N PRO A 71 13.70 -10.57 -6.93
CA PRO A 71 12.48 -9.80 -7.24
C PRO A 71 12.63 -8.33 -6.86
N LEU A 72 11.99 -7.45 -7.63
CA LEU A 72 11.76 -6.05 -7.25
C LEU A 72 10.67 -6.01 -6.19
N ILE A 73 10.95 -5.43 -5.03
CA ILE A 73 9.98 -5.25 -3.96
C ILE A 73 9.60 -3.78 -3.83
N ILE A 74 8.33 -3.47 -4.10
CA ILE A 74 7.77 -2.12 -4.00
C ILE A 74 6.83 -2.05 -2.81
N GLY A 75 7.09 -1.13 -1.88
CA GLY A 75 6.18 -0.83 -0.77
C GLY A 75 5.17 0.24 -1.15
N VAL A 76 3.88 0.02 -0.86
CA VAL A 76 2.82 1.03 -1.01
C VAL A 76 2.15 1.24 0.33
N THR A 77 2.30 2.42 0.91
CA THR A 77 1.80 2.76 2.25
C THR A 77 0.98 4.05 2.26
N GLY A 78 0.40 4.37 3.39
CA GLY A 78 -0.50 5.51 3.62
C GLY A 78 -1.67 5.11 4.51
N SER A 79 -2.55 6.05 4.82
CA SER A 79 -3.70 5.85 5.72
C SER A 79 -4.66 4.77 5.24
N VAL A 80 -5.52 4.32 6.15
CA VAL A 80 -6.73 3.58 5.77
C VAL A 80 -7.57 4.42 4.78
N ALA A 81 -8.29 3.77 3.88
CA ALA A 81 -9.15 4.39 2.86
C ALA A 81 -8.47 5.31 1.82
N VAL A 82 -7.17 5.61 1.92
CA VAL A 82 -6.46 6.52 0.98
C VAL A 82 -6.29 5.96 -0.43
N GLY A 83 -6.55 4.67 -0.65
CA GLY A 83 -6.51 4.01 -1.96
C GLY A 83 -5.22 3.24 -2.26
N LYS A 84 -4.53 2.71 -1.24
CA LYS A 84 -3.35 1.86 -1.40
C LYS A 84 -3.58 0.69 -2.37
N SER A 85 -4.61 -0.11 -2.10
CA SER A 85 -4.93 -1.29 -2.91
C SER A 85 -5.30 -0.92 -4.34
N THR A 86 -5.95 0.24 -4.56
CA THR A 86 -6.26 0.76 -5.91
C THR A 86 -4.97 1.04 -6.69
N ILE A 87 -4.04 1.78 -6.10
CA ILE A 87 -2.74 2.11 -6.72
C ILE A 87 -1.89 0.84 -6.91
N SER A 88 -1.86 -0.06 -5.93
CA SER A 88 -1.11 -1.32 -6.01
C SER A 88 -1.60 -2.22 -7.14
N ASN A 89 -2.93 -2.38 -7.29
CA ASN A 89 -3.51 -3.16 -8.37
C ASN A 89 -3.31 -2.47 -9.73
N LEU A 90 -3.41 -1.14 -9.80
CA LEU A 90 -3.12 -0.40 -11.02
C LEU A 90 -1.66 -0.57 -11.46
N LEU A 91 -0.71 -0.44 -10.54
CA LEU A 91 0.72 -0.69 -10.83
C LEU A 91 0.95 -2.12 -11.30
N LYS A 92 0.30 -3.12 -10.67
CA LYS A 92 0.35 -4.51 -11.13
C LYS A 92 -0.10 -4.64 -12.58
N GLU A 93 -1.26 -4.07 -12.93
CA GLU A 93 -1.78 -4.10 -14.30
C GLU A 93 -0.81 -3.41 -15.28
N LEU A 94 -0.24 -2.27 -14.91
CA LEU A 94 0.74 -1.55 -15.72
C LEU A 94 2.01 -2.37 -15.93
N PHE A 95 2.54 -3.04 -14.91
CA PHE A 95 3.74 -3.88 -15.01
C PHE A 95 3.51 -5.14 -15.83
N VAL A 96 2.38 -5.82 -15.63
CA VAL A 96 2.01 -7.03 -16.40
C VAL A 96 1.82 -6.71 -17.88
N ASN A 97 1.23 -5.56 -18.21
CA ASN A 97 0.98 -5.13 -19.58
C ASN A 97 2.12 -4.29 -20.19
N SER A 98 3.19 -4.02 -19.44
CA SER A 98 4.37 -3.34 -19.96
C SER A 98 5.08 -4.18 -21.05
N THR A 99 5.97 -3.56 -21.80
CA THR A 99 6.80 -4.26 -22.79
C THR A 99 7.65 -5.38 -22.16
N ALA A 100 8.03 -5.23 -20.88
CA ALA A 100 8.77 -6.21 -20.11
C ALA A 100 7.90 -7.38 -19.59
N LYS A 101 6.57 -7.26 -19.62
CA LYS A 101 5.60 -8.27 -19.13
C LYS A 101 5.98 -8.86 -17.78
N LEU A 102 6.19 -7.99 -16.79
CA LEU A 102 6.69 -8.37 -15.48
C LEU A 102 5.60 -9.12 -14.68
N GLN A 103 5.86 -10.39 -14.35
CA GLN A 103 5.00 -11.15 -13.43
C GLN A 103 4.96 -10.45 -12.08
N THR A 104 3.80 -9.90 -11.72
CA THR A 104 3.62 -9.05 -10.55
C THR A 104 2.59 -9.61 -9.60
N GLN A 105 2.91 -9.65 -8.31
CA GLN A 105 1.99 -10.04 -7.24
C GLN A 105 1.79 -8.87 -6.27
N VAL A 106 0.55 -8.65 -5.85
CA VAL A 106 0.21 -7.72 -4.76
C VAL A 106 -0.10 -8.53 -3.51
N ILE A 107 0.54 -8.18 -2.41
CA ILE A 107 0.31 -8.77 -1.08
C ILE A 107 -0.01 -7.63 -0.11
N SER A 108 -1.12 -7.76 0.62
CA SER A 108 -1.44 -6.86 1.72
C SER A 108 -0.80 -7.33 3.02
N THR A 109 -0.26 -6.40 3.80
CA THR A 109 0.19 -6.71 5.16
C THR A 109 -0.96 -7.09 6.08
N ASP A 110 -2.21 -6.79 5.73
CA ASP A 110 -3.38 -7.24 6.48
C ASP A 110 -3.47 -8.77 6.57
N ASN A 111 -2.88 -9.50 5.61
CA ASN A 111 -2.74 -10.95 5.66
C ASN A 111 -1.88 -11.45 6.84
N PHE A 112 -1.12 -10.56 7.47
CA PHE A 112 -0.28 -10.84 8.62
C PHE A 112 -0.82 -10.22 9.91
N LEU A 113 -2.06 -9.76 9.93
CA LEU A 113 -2.75 -9.41 11.18
C LEU A 113 -2.91 -10.65 12.04
N PHE A 114 -2.82 -10.47 13.35
CA PHE A 114 -3.28 -11.52 14.25
C PHE A 114 -4.79 -11.68 14.14
N THR A 115 -5.30 -12.91 14.31
CA THR A 115 -6.73 -13.20 14.31
C THR A 115 -7.46 -12.39 15.40
N ASN A 116 -8.73 -12.07 15.18
CA ASN A 116 -9.54 -11.37 16.17
C ASN A 116 -9.55 -12.10 17.52
N GLU A 117 -9.56 -13.44 17.52
CA GLU A 117 -9.46 -14.25 18.72
C GLU A 117 -8.16 -13.96 19.48
N ARG A 118 -6.99 -13.98 18.79
CA ARG A 118 -5.69 -13.69 19.40
C ARG A 118 -5.60 -12.26 19.92
N LEU A 119 -6.12 -11.28 19.15
CA LEU A 119 -6.18 -9.88 19.57
C LEU A 119 -7.06 -9.70 20.82
N GLN A 120 -8.17 -10.42 20.90
CA GLN A 120 -9.06 -10.40 22.06
C GLN A 120 -8.41 -11.02 23.30
N GLN A 121 -7.74 -12.17 23.15
CA GLN A 121 -6.99 -12.82 24.23
C GLN A 121 -5.90 -11.91 24.80
N ASN A 122 -5.28 -11.10 23.93
CA ASN A 122 -4.25 -10.13 24.31
C ASN A 122 -4.82 -8.76 24.75
N HIS A 123 -6.14 -8.59 24.78
CA HIS A 123 -6.83 -7.35 25.12
C HIS A 123 -6.50 -6.15 24.21
N ILE A 124 -6.08 -6.39 22.96
CA ILE A 124 -5.70 -5.36 21.98
C ILE A 124 -6.59 -5.34 20.72
N LEU A 125 -7.75 -5.99 20.72
CA LEU A 125 -8.65 -5.99 19.56
C LEU A 125 -9.07 -4.57 19.14
N HIS A 126 -9.21 -3.65 20.10
CA HIS A 126 -9.52 -2.23 19.84
C HIS A 126 -8.37 -1.46 19.18
N ARG A 127 -7.18 -2.06 19.11
CA ARG A 127 -5.99 -1.52 18.43
C ARG A 127 -5.66 -2.29 17.15
N LYS A 128 -6.64 -2.97 16.57
CA LYS A 128 -6.46 -3.65 15.28
C LYS A 128 -6.11 -2.63 14.19
N GLY A 129 -5.05 -2.89 13.44
CA GLY A 129 -4.46 -1.95 12.47
C GLY A 129 -3.28 -1.13 13.03
N PHE A 130 -3.07 -1.13 14.36
CA PHE A 130 -1.86 -0.57 14.97
C PHE A 130 -0.67 -1.55 14.86
N PRO A 131 0.59 -1.08 15.01
CA PRO A 131 1.78 -1.92 14.80
C PRO A 131 1.76 -3.24 15.55
N GLU A 132 1.30 -3.24 16.80
CA GLU A 132 1.24 -4.42 17.66
C GLU A 132 0.20 -5.47 17.26
N SER A 133 -0.69 -5.14 16.32
CA SER A 133 -1.69 -6.09 15.81
C SER A 133 -1.19 -6.96 14.65
N PHE A 134 0.03 -6.71 14.16
CA PHE A 134 0.63 -7.43 13.04
C PHE A 134 1.71 -8.40 13.51
N ASP A 135 1.79 -9.56 12.84
CA ASP A 135 2.94 -10.46 12.94
C ASP A 135 4.08 -9.97 12.03
N THR A 136 4.79 -8.93 12.49
CA THR A 136 5.91 -8.35 11.75
C THR A 136 7.01 -9.38 11.48
N ASN A 137 7.20 -10.36 12.38
CA ASN A 137 8.19 -11.42 12.16
C ASN A 137 7.82 -12.29 10.96
N ALA A 138 6.55 -12.65 10.81
CA ALA A 138 6.08 -13.41 9.66
C ALA A 138 6.23 -12.62 8.34
N ILE A 139 6.05 -11.28 8.35
CA ILE A 139 6.32 -10.43 7.18
C ILE A 139 7.81 -10.49 6.83
N ILE A 140 8.70 -10.32 7.81
CA ILE A 140 10.16 -10.33 7.62
C ILE A 140 10.62 -11.71 7.12
N GLU A 141 10.10 -12.79 7.69
CA GLU A 141 10.39 -14.15 7.25
C GLU A 141 9.99 -14.37 5.79
N PHE A 142 8.76 -13.97 5.42
CA PHE A 142 8.28 -14.03 4.04
C PHE A 142 9.21 -13.26 3.08
N LEU A 143 9.58 -12.02 3.41
CA LEU A 143 10.44 -11.20 2.57
C LEU A 143 11.86 -11.75 2.48
N THR A 144 12.39 -12.32 3.56
CA THR A 144 13.70 -12.99 3.60
C THR A 144 13.70 -14.20 2.67
N GLU A 145 12.73 -15.11 2.81
CA GLU A 145 12.60 -16.28 1.95
C GLU A 145 12.46 -15.91 0.46
N LEU A 146 11.72 -14.82 0.17
CA LEU A 146 11.57 -14.32 -1.19
C LEU A 146 12.91 -13.82 -1.76
N LYS A 147 13.67 -13.05 -0.99
CA LYS A 147 15.02 -12.57 -1.41
C LYS A 147 16.03 -13.71 -1.52
N GLU A 148 15.89 -14.78 -0.74
CA GLU A 148 16.72 -15.99 -0.81
C GLU A 148 16.36 -16.92 -1.98
N GLY A 149 15.29 -16.60 -2.74
CA GLY A 149 14.91 -17.30 -3.96
C GLY A 149 13.97 -18.49 -3.77
N LYS A 150 13.20 -18.54 -2.67
CA LYS A 150 12.10 -19.49 -2.53
C LYS A 150 11.10 -19.30 -3.66
N SER A 151 10.71 -20.40 -4.31
CA SER A 151 9.96 -20.37 -5.57
C SER A 151 8.44 -20.32 -5.42
N SER A 152 7.90 -20.70 -4.25
CA SER A 152 6.45 -20.73 -4.02
C SER A 152 6.11 -20.39 -2.58
N PHE A 153 4.97 -19.76 -2.39
CA PHE A 153 4.49 -19.23 -1.11
C PHE A 153 3.05 -19.63 -0.85
N SER A 154 2.72 -19.73 0.42
CA SER A 154 1.37 -19.93 0.93
C SER A 154 1.15 -18.97 2.09
N LEU A 155 0.29 -17.96 1.89
CA LEU A 155 0.02 -16.92 2.88
C LEU A 155 -1.44 -16.98 3.34
N PRO A 156 -1.73 -16.64 4.60
CA PRO A 156 -3.09 -16.50 5.08
C PRO A 156 -3.82 -15.40 4.28
N VAL A 157 -5.14 -15.47 4.25
CA VAL A 157 -5.98 -14.49 3.55
C VAL A 157 -6.74 -13.68 4.59
N TYR A 158 -6.61 -12.36 4.52
CA TYR A 158 -7.46 -11.44 5.28
C TYR A 158 -8.71 -11.10 4.47
N SER A 159 -9.86 -11.17 5.11
CA SER A 159 -11.12 -10.74 4.52
C SER A 159 -11.63 -9.46 5.17
N HIS A 160 -11.84 -8.43 4.36
CA HIS A 160 -12.51 -7.21 4.82
C HIS A 160 -14.00 -7.45 5.12
N GLU A 161 -14.62 -8.48 4.55
CA GLU A 161 -16.03 -8.82 4.77
C GLU A 161 -16.24 -9.45 6.15
N THR A 162 -15.41 -10.45 6.50
CA THR A 162 -15.44 -11.06 7.83
C THR A 162 -14.66 -10.27 8.87
N TYR A 163 -13.87 -9.29 8.42
CA TYR A 163 -12.98 -8.47 9.24
C TYR A 163 -12.00 -9.32 10.07
N ASP A 164 -11.50 -10.43 9.47
CA ASP A 164 -10.57 -11.36 10.13
C ASP A 164 -9.71 -12.11 9.11
N ILE A 165 -8.72 -12.86 9.63
CA ILE A 165 -7.97 -13.85 8.87
C ILE A 165 -8.87 -15.07 8.62
N GLU A 166 -8.97 -15.50 7.37
CA GLU A 166 -9.72 -16.68 6.98
C GLU A 166 -8.92 -17.97 7.27
N GLU A 167 -9.62 -19.12 7.30
CA GLU A 167 -8.97 -20.44 7.36
C GLU A 167 -8.27 -20.82 6.04
N SER A 168 -8.49 -20.05 4.99
CA SER A 168 -7.94 -20.27 3.64
C SER A 168 -6.54 -19.66 3.50
N TYR A 169 -5.76 -20.25 2.56
CA TYR A 169 -4.44 -19.77 2.21
C TYR A 169 -4.37 -19.48 0.71
N SER A 170 -3.80 -18.33 0.35
CA SER A 170 -3.45 -18.00 -1.03
C SER A 170 -2.10 -18.60 -1.39
N GLN A 171 -2.04 -19.36 -2.49
CA GLN A 171 -0.81 -19.95 -3.00
C GLN A 171 -0.38 -19.22 -4.27
N PHE A 172 0.90 -18.91 -4.40
CA PHE A 172 1.46 -18.26 -5.58
C PHE A 172 2.96 -18.56 -5.74
N ASP A 173 3.42 -18.47 -6.98
CA ASP A 173 4.84 -18.58 -7.31
C ASP A 173 5.55 -17.24 -7.10
N ALA A 174 6.86 -17.28 -6.80
CA ALA A 174 7.66 -16.09 -6.62
C ALA A 174 7.56 -15.15 -7.84
N PRO A 175 7.08 -13.90 -7.65
CA PRO A 175 6.92 -12.95 -8.74
C PRO A 175 8.27 -12.32 -9.14
N LYS A 176 8.33 -11.67 -10.32
CA LYS A 176 9.41 -10.75 -10.67
C LYS A 176 9.29 -9.40 -9.95
N VAL A 177 8.04 -8.98 -9.67
CA VAL A 177 7.74 -7.77 -8.90
C VAL A 177 6.77 -8.15 -7.78
N LEU A 178 7.15 -7.89 -6.53
CA LEU A 178 6.26 -7.91 -5.39
C LEU A 178 5.84 -6.48 -5.05
N ILE A 179 4.54 -6.21 -5.02
CA ILE A 179 3.99 -5.00 -4.43
C ILE A 179 3.46 -5.38 -3.05
N LEU A 180 4.13 -4.91 -2.00
CA LEU A 180 3.71 -5.06 -0.63
C LEU A 180 2.93 -3.81 -0.22
N GLU A 181 1.64 -3.93 0.10
CA GLU A 181 0.82 -2.81 0.49
C GLU A 181 0.36 -2.92 1.94
N GLY A 182 0.32 -1.80 2.65
CA GLY A 182 -0.16 -1.76 4.03
C GLY A 182 0.15 -0.46 4.75
N VAL A 183 -0.40 -0.30 5.96
CA VAL A 183 -0.23 0.91 6.77
C VAL A 183 1.12 0.95 7.50
N ASN A 184 1.77 -0.20 7.68
CA ASN A 184 2.91 -0.40 8.57
C ASN A 184 4.26 -0.63 7.85
N ILE A 185 4.32 -0.45 6.53
CA ILE A 185 5.47 -0.87 5.70
C ILE A 185 6.73 -0.02 5.98
N LEU A 186 6.58 1.26 6.26
CA LEU A 186 7.67 2.20 6.50
C LEU A 186 7.80 2.61 7.97
N GLN A 187 7.05 1.96 8.87
CA GLN A 187 7.12 2.26 10.29
C GLN A 187 8.41 1.70 10.89
N GLU A 188 9.11 2.53 11.68
CA GLU A 188 10.24 2.08 12.48
C GLU A 188 9.76 1.32 13.72
N SER A 189 10.52 0.32 14.13
CA SER A 189 10.27 -0.37 15.39
C SER A 189 10.42 0.57 16.58
N ALA A 190 9.42 0.60 17.47
CA ALA A 190 9.49 1.39 18.71
C ALA A 190 10.64 0.93 19.64
N ASP A 191 11.10 -0.30 19.50
CA ASP A 191 12.20 -0.87 20.29
C ASP A 191 13.55 -0.71 19.60
N LYS A 192 14.08 0.52 19.63
CA LYS A 192 15.45 0.83 19.15
C LYS A 192 16.57 0.21 19.99
N SER A 193 16.25 -0.47 21.10
CA SER A 193 17.28 -1.11 21.97
C SER A 193 17.88 -2.38 21.35
N ASN A 194 17.22 -2.96 20.34
CA ASN A 194 17.64 -4.19 19.67
C ASN A 194 18.12 -3.89 18.26
N ASN A 195 19.32 -3.35 18.14
CA ASN A 195 19.98 -2.94 16.87
C ASN A 195 20.22 -4.10 15.86
N THR A 196 19.62 -5.27 16.10
CA THR A 196 19.79 -6.48 15.27
C THR A 196 18.49 -6.92 14.60
N ARG A 197 17.35 -6.20 14.81
CA ARG A 197 16.08 -6.59 14.22
C ARG A 197 15.92 -5.92 12.85
N LEU A 198 15.75 -6.73 11.81
CA LEU A 198 15.42 -6.26 10.48
C LEU A 198 14.04 -5.56 10.47
N GLU A 199 13.93 -4.53 9.67
CA GLU A 199 12.68 -3.81 9.42
C GLU A 199 12.13 -4.13 8.02
N ILE A 200 10.82 -4.04 7.84
CA ILE A 200 10.16 -4.28 6.54
C ILE A 200 10.76 -3.36 5.47
N SER A 201 11.04 -2.11 5.82
CA SER A 201 11.60 -1.10 4.92
C SER A 201 12.97 -1.48 4.33
N GLU A 202 13.76 -2.32 4.99
CA GLU A 202 15.08 -2.77 4.51
C GLU A 202 14.98 -3.72 3.31
N PHE A 203 13.84 -4.37 3.11
CA PHE A 203 13.59 -5.26 1.99
C PHE A 203 13.10 -4.54 0.74
N LEU A 204 12.65 -3.29 0.86
CA LEU A 204 12.05 -2.55 -0.25
C LEU A 204 13.12 -1.98 -1.18
N ASP A 205 12.93 -2.18 -2.47
CA ASP A 205 13.74 -1.55 -3.51
C ASP A 205 13.23 -0.15 -3.83
N PHE A 206 11.91 0.06 -3.69
CA PHE A 206 11.22 1.34 -3.86
C PHE A 206 10.01 1.44 -2.96
N SER A 207 9.66 2.65 -2.52
CA SER A 207 8.53 2.89 -1.63
C SER A 207 7.68 4.08 -2.05
N ILE A 208 6.36 3.91 -1.96
CA ILE A 208 5.36 4.92 -2.32
C ILE A 208 4.49 5.19 -1.09
N PHE A 209 4.40 6.45 -0.69
CA PHE A 209 3.44 6.91 0.31
C PHE A 209 2.29 7.63 -0.40
N ILE A 210 1.06 7.22 -0.12
CA ILE A 210 -0.14 7.90 -0.62
C ILE A 210 -0.66 8.80 0.49
N ASP A 211 -0.66 10.09 0.21
CA ASP A 211 -1.04 11.15 1.14
C ASP A 211 -2.27 11.91 0.66
N ALA A 212 -3.03 12.46 1.58
CA ALA A 212 -4.17 13.35 1.32
C ALA A 212 -4.49 14.17 2.56
N ASP A 213 -5.37 15.17 2.41
CA ASP A 213 -5.90 15.90 3.55
C ASP A 213 -6.62 14.97 4.53
N GLU A 214 -6.44 15.18 5.83
CA GLU A 214 -7.00 14.32 6.88
C GLU A 214 -8.54 14.26 6.80
N ASN A 215 -9.19 15.39 6.46
CA ASN A 215 -10.65 15.44 6.35
C ASN A 215 -11.14 14.64 5.14
N ASP A 216 -10.38 14.67 4.02
CA ASP A 216 -10.71 13.87 2.84
C ASP A 216 -10.61 12.37 3.16
N ILE A 217 -9.55 11.96 3.87
CA ILE A 217 -9.37 10.58 4.31
C ILE A 217 -10.50 10.15 5.26
N ALA A 218 -10.89 11.02 6.21
CA ALA A 218 -11.99 10.75 7.13
C ALA A 218 -13.31 10.52 6.38
N GLN A 219 -13.61 11.36 5.36
CA GLN A 219 -14.81 11.20 4.53
C GLN A 219 -14.76 9.90 3.72
N TRP A 220 -13.63 9.57 3.09
CA TRP A 220 -13.49 8.31 2.36
C TRP A 220 -13.60 7.08 3.25
N TYR A 221 -13.15 7.18 4.51
CA TYR A 221 -13.33 6.13 5.50
C TYR A 221 -14.82 5.95 5.86
N GLU A 222 -15.54 7.06 6.10
CA GLU A 222 -16.99 7.03 6.35
C GLU A 222 -17.73 6.38 5.18
N ASP A 223 -17.48 6.84 3.95
CA ASP A 223 -18.13 6.34 2.74
C ASP A 223 -17.87 4.82 2.57
N ARG A 224 -16.64 4.38 2.78
CA ARG A 224 -16.28 2.95 2.71
C ARG A 224 -16.95 2.13 3.81
N PHE A 225 -17.03 2.64 5.04
CA PHE A 225 -17.72 1.97 6.14
C PHE A 225 -19.20 1.79 5.85
N LEU A 226 -19.85 2.84 5.34
CA LEU A 226 -21.25 2.80 4.93
C LEU A 226 -21.48 1.80 3.80
N ASP A 227 -20.61 1.77 2.80
CA ASP A 227 -20.67 0.81 1.69
C ASP A 227 -20.60 -0.64 2.19
N TYR A 228 -19.68 -0.95 3.12
CA TYR A 228 -19.63 -2.26 3.77
C TYR A 228 -20.91 -2.59 4.53
N CYS A 229 -21.48 -1.64 5.28
CA CYS A 229 -22.75 -1.84 5.99
C CYS A 229 -23.90 -2.16 5.03
N TYR A 230 -23.99 -1.47 3.88
CA TYR A 230 -25.04 -1.73 2.89
C TYR A 230 -24.85 -3.06 2.16
N LYS A 231 -23.63 -3.41 1.78
CA LYS A 231 -23.33 -4.70 1.15
C LYS A 231 -23.64 -5.87 2.08
N ALA A 232 -23.37 -5.71 3.38
CA ALA A 232 -23.65 -6.72 4.39
C ALA A 232 -25.13 -7.08 4.54
N GLU A 233 -26.07 -6.22 4.14
CA GLU A 233 -27.51 -6.51 4.20
C GLU A 233 -27.89 -7.72 3.32
N SER A 234 -27.10 -8.04 2.30
CA SER A 234 -27.25 -9.20 1.44
C SER A 234 -26.30 -10.36 1.76
N ASP A 235 -25.36 -10.19 2.70
CA ASP A 235 -24.36 -11.19 3.08
C ASP A 235 -24.40 -11.51 4.58
N ARG A 236 -24.87 -12.73 4.88
CA ARG A 236 -24.99 -13.21 6.26
C ARG A 236 -23.66 -13.49 6.95
N SER A 237 -22.57 -13.63 6.22
CA SER A 237 -21.23 -13.89 6.75
C SER A 237 -20.49 -12.60 7.10
N SER A 238 -20.98 -11.44 6.63
CA SER A 238 -20.31 -10.16 6.83
C SER A 238 -20.27 -9.73 8.30
N PHE A 239 -19.10 -9.31 8.77
CA PHE A 239 -18.92 -8.65 10.05
C PHE A 239 -19.83 -7.42 10.22
N PHE A 240 -20.05 -6.69 9.13
CA PHE A 240 -20.83 -5.45 9.15
C PHE A 240 -22.35 -5.69 9.28
N LEU A 241 -22.81 -6.93 9.15
CA LEU A 241 -24.22 -7.30 9.35
C LEU A 241 -24.74 -6.95 10.77
N GLN A 242 -23.86 -6.93 11.77
CA GLN A 242 -24.21 -6.52 13.13
C GLN A 242 -24.76 -5.07 13.21
N PHE A 243 -24.47 -4.24 12.21
CA PHE A 243 -24.92 -2.84 12.14
C PHE A 243 -26.18 -2.64 11.30
N LYS A 244 -26.85 -3.73 10.87
CA LYS A 244 -28.01 -3.68 9.97
C LYS A 244 -29.21 -2.90 10.54
N ASP A 245 -29.39 -2.97 11.88
CA ASP A 245 -30.52 -2.33 12.56
C ASP A 245 -30.26 -0.85 12.90
N LEU A 246 -29.03 -0.35 12.65
CA LEU A 246 -28.69 1.06 12.79
C LEU A 246 -29.24 1.86 11.60
N THR A 247 -29.77 3.04 11.90
CA THR A 247 -30.11 4.03 10.86
C THR A 247 -28.87 4.51 10.12
N HIS A 248 -29.06 5.15 8.98
CA HIS A 248 -27.97 5.77 8.24
C HIS A 248 -27.16 6.75 9.11
N GLN A 249 -27.85 7.57 9.90
CA GLN A 249 -27.21 8.55 10.77
C GLN A 249 -26.39 7.88 11.89
N GLU A 250 -26.91 6.84 12.51
CA GLU A 250 -26.18 6.08 13.54
C GLU A 250 -24.96 5.37 12.97
N ARG A 251 -25.02 4.87 11.72
CA ARG A 251 -23.85 4.29 11.03
C ARG A 251 -22.78 5.35 10.79
N LYS A 252 -23.15 6.57 10.40
CA LYS A 252 -22.21 7.69 10.24
C LYS A 252 -21.54 8.06 11.57
N GLU A 253 -22.30 8.22 12.62
CA GLU A 253 -21.77 8.52 13.96
C GLU A 253 -20.83 7.42 14.46
N LEU A 254 -21.13 6.16 14.15
CA LEU A 254 -20.24 5.04 14.46
C LEU A 254 -18.93 5.09 13.63
N ALA A 255 -19.03 5.38 12.33
CA ALA A 255 -17.84 5.53 11.47
C ALA A 255 -16.95 6.68 11.97
N GLU A 256 -17.54 7.83 12.28
CA GLU A 256 -16.82 8.98 12.86
C GLU A 256 -16.17 8.61 14.20
N HIS A 257 -16.88 7.88 15.08
CA HIS A 257 -16.33 7.43 16.34
C HIS A 257 -15.11 6.52 16.14
N ILE A 258 -15.19 5.54 15.22
CA ILE A 258 -14.07 4.62 14.92
C ILE A 258 -12.91 5.41 14.31
N TRP A 259 -13.19 6.35 13.40
CA TRP A 259 -12.18 7.23 12.85
C TRP A 259 -11.41 7.95 13.95
N ASN A 260 -12.13 8.65 14.83
CA ASN A 260 -11.52 9.48 15.87
C ASN A 260 -10.82 8.67 16.97
N SER A 261 -11.28 7.45 17.27
CA SER A 261 -10.73 6.62 18.36
C SER A 261 -9.67 5.63 17.93
N VAL A 262 -9.62 5.25 16.64
CA VAL A 262 -8.71 4.21 16.13
C VAL A 262 -7.88 4.70 14.95
N ASN A 263 -8.53 5.07 13.84
CA ASN A 263 -7.81 5.31 12.59
C ASN A 263 -6.99 6.60 12.62
N ARG A 264 -7.56 7.68 13.13
CA ARG A 264 -6.88 8.97 13.27
C ARG A 264 -5.67 8.93 14.21
N PRO A 265 -5.77 8.36 15.44
CA PRO A 265 -4.59 8.15 16.28
C PRO A 265 -3.50 7.32 15.58
N ASN A 266 -3.85 6.22 14.94
CA ASN A 266 -2.88 5.41 14.19
C ASN A 266 -2.23 6.21 13.05
N LEU A 267 -3.02 7.02 12.32
CA LEU A 267 -2.50 7.90 11.28
C LEU A 267 -1.46 8.86 11.83
N LEU A 268 -1.77 9.56 12.92
CA LEU A 268 -0.91 10.61 13.46
C LEU A 268 0.32 10.06 14.20
N GLU A 269 0.17 8.94 14.91
CA GLU A 269 1.22 8.40 15.77
C GLU A 269 2.18 7.47 15.04
N HIS A 270 1.70 6.75 14.01
CA HIS A 270 2.47 5.67 13.38
C HIS A 270 2.63 5.83 11.87
N ILE A 271 1.58 6.28 11.14
CA ILE A 271 1.62 6.29 9.68
C ILE A 271 2.28 7.58 9.16
N ASN A 272 1.80 8.75 9.56
CA ASN A 272 2.34 10.03 9.11
C ASN A 272 3.84 10.22 9.40
N PRO A 273 4.37 9.82 10.56
CA PRO A 273 5.81 9.90 10.81
C PRO A 273 6.66 9.11 9.80
N SER A 274 6.10 8.05 9.21
CA SER A 274 6.81 7.22 8.22
C SER A 274 6.85 7.82 6.81
N ARG A 275 6.08 8.89 6.56
CA ARG A 275 5.96 9.57 5.25
C ARG A 275 7.31 10.05 4.71
N GLU A 276 8.17 10.56 5.57
CA GLU A 276 9.46 11.11 5.16
C GLU A 276 10.43 10.04 4.63
N PHE A 277 10.24 8.78 4.99
CA PHE A 277 11.09 7.65 4.55
C PHE A 277 10.70 7.09 3.19
N ALA A 278 9.55 7.47 2.63
CA ALA A 278 9.14 7.03 1.30
C ALA A 278 10.03 7.61 0.20
N ASP A 279 10.24 6.86 -0.90
CA ASP A 279 10.94 7.36 -2.09
C ASP A 279 10.06 8.32 -2.88
N LEU A 280 8.79 7.99 -3.03
CA LEU A 280 7.78 8.76 -3.76
C LEU A 280 6.59 9.05 -2.86
N ILE A 281 6.10 10.29 -2.86
CA ILE A 281 4.84 10.65 -2.21
C ILE A 281 3.85 11.12 -3.26
N LEU A 282 2.65 10.52 -3.25
CA LEU A 282 1.52 10.89 -4.09
C LEU A 282 0.53 11.68 -3.26
N ASN A 283 0.42 13.00 -3.47
CA ASN A 283 -0.54 13.84 -2.77
C ASN A 283 -1.86 13.86 -3.57
N LYS A 284 -2.94 13.33 -2.99
CA LYS A 284 -4.27 13.22 -3.60
C LYS A 284 -5.20 14.36 -3.18
N SER A 285 -6.14 14.70 -4.07
CA SER A 285 -7.28 15.55 -3.76
C SER A 285 -8.52 14.71 -3.40
N PHE A 286 -9.56 15.41 -2.96
CA PHE A 286 -10.84 14.81 -2.58
C PHE A 286 -11.44 13.90 -3.65
N ASP A 287 -11.30 14.22 -4.93
CA ASP A 287 -11.78 13.43 -6.06
C ASP A 287 -10.86 12.25 -6.43
N HIS A 288 -9.90 11.93 -5.57
CA HIS A 288 -8.87 10.90 -5.71
C HIS A 288 -7.82 11.17 -6.81
N SER A 289 -7.85 12.30 -7.51
CA SER A 289 -6.81 12.66 -8.46
C SER A 289 -5.49 13.00 -7.77
N ILE A 290 -4.35 12.75 -8.42
CA ILE A 290 -3.03 13.14 -7.92
C ILE A 290 -2.78 14.62 -8.24
N LEU A 291 -2.66 15.45 -7.20
CA LEU A 291 -2.42 16.89 -7.31
C LEU A 291 -0.94 17.23 -7.47
N SER A 292 -0.10 16.51 -6.75
CA SER A 292 1.34 16.75 -6.72
C SER A 292 2.09 15.49 -6.31
N LEU A 293 3.38 15.51 -6.58
CA LEU A 293 4.33 14.45 -6.30
C LEU A 293 5.51 15.02 -5.50
N GLU A 294 6.03 14.23 -4.58
CA GLU A 294 7.37 14.43 -4.04
C GLU A 294 8.23 13.28 -4.54
N ILE A 295 9.11 13.58 -5.50
CA ILE A 295 9.88 12.57 -6.22
C ILE A 295 11.32 12.51 -5.73
N PRO A 296 12.00 11.35 -5.85
CA PRO A 296 13.40 11.27 -5.51
C PRO A 296 14.25 12.15 -6.44
N PRO A 297 15.39 12.71 -5.96
CA PRO A 297 16.20 13.67 -6.73
C PRO A 297 16.68 13.12 -8.08
N PHE A 298 16.95 11.81 -8.15
CA PHE A 298 17.43 11.16 -9.37
C PHE A 298 16.38 11.05 -10.48
N TRP A 299 15.09 11.33 -10.19
CA TRP A 299 14.04 11.40 -11.22
C TRP A 299 14.00 12.75 -11.95
N THR A 300 14.83 13.70 -11.57
CA THR A 300 14.85 15.04 -12.18
C THR A 300 15.86 15.20 -13.32
N SER A 301 16.68 14.19 -13.55
CA SER A 301 17.58 14.17 -14.71
C SER A 301 16.84 13.70 -15.95
N PRO A 302 17.07 14.36 -17.12
CA PRO A 302 16.44 13.99 -18.39
C PRO A 302 16.87 12.61 -18.86
#